data_6cb15c2bc0271001b6e3382d4cfdd3ff
#
_entry.id   6cb15c2bc0271001b6e3382d4cfdd3ff
#
_cell.length_a   1.000
_cell.length_b   1.000
_cell.length_c   1.000
_cell.angle_alpha   90.00
_cell.angle_beta   90.00
_cell.angle_gamma   90.00
#
_symmetry.space_group_name_H-M   'P 1'
#
loop_
_entity.id
_entity.type
_entity.pdbx_description
1 polymer ?
#
loop_
_entity_poly.entity_id
_entity_poly.type
_entity_poly.pdbx_seq_one_letter_code
_entity_poly.pdbx_strand_id
1 'polypeptide(L)'
;MNGPAVHPESGTDRTMTAIPPDAPFLSIGFSARELCTRCGSCAGVCPEDAIELDERKFPRLIPDRCTRCGLCEAVCPGAEVRFGELSEQVFGRRNGGGGFDGQVAKTYVGYSTDDRLRSGGAGGGMVTALLWHLLRTGEVDGVLVTRMNRERPWEAEPFLATTYEELVASQGSRYAIIPMNVLWRELRRRPGKLAAAILPCQTHGFRRLQKADPELAGRLTAVVGLFCGGSLEPVLAREMLAVRGIRRGAVADFKFRGGDWPGQM
;
A
#
# COMPACT_ATOMS: atom_id res chain seq x y z
N MET A 1 16.18 39.50 -16.06
CA MET A 1 14.81 39.79 -15.55
C MET A 1 14.47 38.72 -14.54
N ASN A 2 14.62 39.06 -13.26
CA ASN A 2 14.42 38.12 -12.16
C ASN A 2 12.94 38.10 -11.81
N GLY A 3 12.28 36.96 -12.02
CA GLY A 3 10.90 36.71 -11.52
C GLY A 3 10.93 36.46 -10.01
N PRO A 4 9.86 36.86 -9.26
CA PRO A 4 9.83 36.71 -7.82
C PRO A 4 9.71 35.25 -7.41
N ALA A 5 10.54 34.84 -6.46
CA ALA A 5 10.46 33.55 -5.79
C ALA A 5 9.15 33.48 -4.99
N VAL A 6 8.29 32.55 -5.35
CA VAL A 6 7.09 32.23 -4.55
C VAL A 6 7.56 31.32 -3.41
N HIS A 7 7.69 31.90 -2.22
CA HIS A 7 7.80 31.11 -0.99
C HIS A 7 6.41 30.55 -0.63
N PRO A 8 6.24 29.24 -0.42
CA PRO A 8 5.00 28.73 0.14
C PRO A 8 4.93 29.16 1.60
N GLU A 9 3.89 29.93 1.92
CA GLU A 9 3.56 30.24 3.31
C GLU A 9 3.34 28.94 4.08
N SER A 10 4.14 28.73 5.10
CA SER A 10 4.06 27.63 6.04
C SER A 10 2.85 27.84 6.96
N GLY A 11 1.69 27.41 6.51
CA GLY A 11 0.52 27.23 7.36
C GLY A 11 0.79 26.05 8.31
N THR A 12 1.47 26.32 9.41
CA THR A 12 1.62 25.36 10.50
C THR A 12 0.35 25.34 11.33
N ASP A 13 -0.66 24.60 10.89
CA ASP A 13 -1.67 24.12 11.82
C ASP A 13 -1.05 22.99 12.67
N ARG A 14 -0.32 23.39 13.70
CA ARG A 14 0.22 22.52 14.74
C ARG A 14 -0.76 22.46 15.90
N THR A 15 -1.93 21.96 15.74
CA THR A 15 -2.63 21.30 16.83
C THR A 15 -2.11 19.85 16.94
N MET A 16 -0.85 19.73 17.30
CA MET A 16 -0.33 18.48 17.85
C MET A 16 -1.05 18.28 19.19
N THR A 17 -2.08 17.45 19.21
CA THR A 17 -2.51 16.84 20.47
C THR A 17 -1.27 16.15 21.05
N ALA A 18 -0.79 16.64 22.18
CA ALA A 18 0.36 16.11 22.87
C ALA A 18 0.17 14.59 23.03
N ILE A 19 1.15 13.80 22.57
CA ILE A 19 1.16 12.36 22.83
C ILE A 19 1.14 12.19 24.33
N PRO A 20 0.18 11.47 24.92
CA PRO A 20 0.22 11.19 26.34
C PRO A 20 1.58 10.56 26.67
N PRO A 21 2.27 10.97 27.77
CA PRO A 21 3.59 10.45 28.12
C PRO A 21 3.64 8.93 28.27
N ASP A 22 2.47 8.29 28.38
CA ASP A 22 2.29 6.84 28.51
C ASP A 22 1.78 6.17 27.22
N ALA A 23 1.72 6.87 26.09
CA ALA A 23 1.26 6.26 24.86
C ALA A 23 2.27 5.22 24.37
N PRO A 24 1.85 4.01 23.97
CA PRO A 24 2.73 3.06 23.34
C PRO A 24 3.21 3.65 22.02
N PHE A 25 4.44 3.44 21.73
CA PHE A 25 5.27 4.03 20.70
C PHE A 25 4.73 3.89 19.28
N LEU A 26 3.83 4.74 18.87
CA LEU A 26 3.63 5.08 17.47
C LEU A 26 4.40 6.37 17.12
N SER A 27 5.61 6.48 17.64
CA SER A 27 6.46 7.66 17.52
C SER A 27 6.60 8.15 16.08
N ILE A 28 6.74 7.24 15.11
CA ILE A 28 6.90 7.57 13.69
C ILE A 28 5.66 8.21 13.09
N GLY A 29 4.47 7.65 13.32
CA GLY A 29 3.23 8.20 12.75
C GLY A 29 2.76 9.48 13.41
N PHE A 30 3.17 9.74 14.66
CA PHE A 30 2.70 10.86 15.47
C PHE A 30 3.73 11.96 15.65
N SER A 31 4.99 11.63 15.88
CA SER A 31 6.05 12.61 16.15
C SER A 31 7.03 12.81 15.01
N ALA A 32 7.16 11.84 14.10
CA ALA A 32 8.03 11.89 12.93
C ALA A 32 7.24 11.53 11.66
N ARG A 33 6.19 12.30 11.37
CA ARG A 33 5.29 12.08 10.22
C ARG A 33 6.01 12.02 8.88
N GLU A 34 7.12 12.72 8.73
CA GLU A 34 7.99 12.69 7.56
C GLU A 34 8.59 11.30 7.28
N LEU A 35 8.74 10.45 8.28
CA LEU A 35 9.20 9.07 8.14
C LEU A 35 8.05 8.08 7.92
N CYS A 36 6.81 8.51 8.07
CA CYS A 36 5.64 7.67 7.90
C CYS A 36 5.34 7.45 6.41
N THR A 37 5.52 6.22 5.95
CA THR A 37 5.20 5.83 4.55
C THR A 37 3.71 5.63 4.31
N ARG A 38 2.88 5.75 5.32
CA ARG A 38 1.42 5.55 5.26
C ARG A 38 1.00 4.19 4.66
N CYS A 39 1.82 3.16 4.89
CA CYS A 39 1.63 1.82 4.35
C CYS A 39 0.45 1.05 4.99
N GLY A 40 -0.02 1.49 6.16
CA GLY A 40 -1.12 0.88 6.90
C GLY A 40 -0.74 -0.29 7.80
N SER A 41 0.56 -0.66 7.91
CA SER A 41 1.01 -1.81 8.70
C SER A 41 0.59 -1.73 10.17
N CYS A 42 0.76 -0.56 10.81
CA CYS A 42 0.40 -0.35 12.21
C CYS A 42 -1.10 -0.55 12.47
N ALA A 43 -1.95 -0.06 11.55
CA ALA A 43 -3.40 -0.25 11.65
C ALA A 43 -3.80 -1.70 11.33
N GLY A 44 -3.13 -2.32 10.36
CA GLY A 44 -3.42 -3.70 9.94
C GLY A 44 -3.05 -4.75 10.98
N VAL A 45 -1.95 -4.55 11.73
CA VAL A 45 -1.48 -5.52 12.73
C VAL A 45 -2.18 -5.39 14.08
N CYS A 46 -2.83 -4.24 14.36
CA CYS A 46 -3.42 -4.00 15.67
C CYS A 46 -4.56 -4.99 15.99
N PRO A 47 -4.44 -5.83 17.03
CA PRO A 47 -5.47 -6.83 17.35
C PRO A 47 -6.77 -6.19 17.83
N GLU A 48 -6.68 -5.03 18.49
CA GLU A 48 -7.81 -4.33 19.08
C GLU A 48 -8.41 -3.25 18.14
N ASP A 49 -7.95 -3.19 16.88
CA ASP A 49 -8.34 -2.11 15.96
C ASP A 49 -8.20 -0.70 16.57
N ALA A 50 -7.19 -0.52 17.45
CA ALA A 50 -6.94 0.72 18.18
C ALA A 50 -6.28 1.82 17.32
N ILE A 51 -6.01 1.54 16.04
CA ILE A 51 -5.39 2.50 15.12
C ILE A 51 -6.26 2.67 13.90
N GLU A 52 -6.72 3.90 13.70
CA GLU A 52 -7.41 4.34 12.49
C GLU A 52 -6.46 5.16 11.60
N LEU A 53 -6.86 5.41 10.37
CA LEU A 53 -6.13 6.29 9.46
C LEU A 53 -6.96 7.56 9.22
N ASP A 54 -6.33 8.73 9.34
CA ASP A 54 -6.95 10.00 9.02
C ASP A 54 -7.18 10.17 7.50
N GLU A 55 -7.76 11.28 7.06
CA GLU A 55 -8.01 11.58 5.65
C GLU A 55 -6.73 11.60 4.81
N ARG A 56 -5.61 12.00 5.40
CA ARG A 56 -4.28 11.98 4.78
C ARG A 56 -3.57 10.62 4.89
N LYS A 57 -4.26 9.61 5.45
CA LYS A 57 -3.75 8.24 5.67
C LYS A 57 -2.65 8.13 6.73
N PHE A 58 -2.52 9.12 7.63
CA PHE A 58 -1.68 8.98 8.81
C PHE A 58 -2.41 8.21 9.92
N PRO A 59 -1.68 7.44 10.73
CA PRO A 59 -2.28 6.70 11.85
C PRO A 59 -2.75 7.65 12.95
N ARG A 60 -3.92 7.33 13.51
CA ARG A 60 -4.51 7.96 14.69
C ARG A 60 -4.81 6.88 15.72
N LEU A 61 -4.29 7.06 16.94
CA LEU A 61 -4.55 6.14 18.04
C LEU A 61 -5.92 6.40 18.66
N ILE A 62 -6.63 5.33 19.01
CA ILE A 62 -7.80 5.30 19.90
C ILE A 62 -7.31 4.77 21.25
N PRO A 63 -7.01 5.67 22.23
CA PRO A 63 -6.31 5.26 23.47
C PRO A 63 -7.05 4.18 24.25
N ASP A 64 -8.37 4.27 24.36
CA ASP A 64 -9.22 3.36 25.14
C ASP A 64 -9.23 1.91 24.62
N ARG A 65 -8.80 1.70 23.37
CA ARG A 65 -8.68 0.37 22.76
C ARG A 65 -7.25 -0.17 22.82
N CYS A 66 -6.28 0.66 23.20
CA CYS A 66 -4.87 0.29 23.10
C CYS A 66 -4.41 -0.55 24.28
N THR A 67 -4.03 -1.80 24.04
CA THR A 67 -3.44 -2.72 25.01
C THR A 67 -1.93 -2.56 25.22
N ARG A 68 -1.29 -1.61 24.51
CA ARG A 68 0.16 -1.33 24.57
C ARG A 68 1.05 -2.53 24.20
N CYS A 69 0.58 -3.42 23.33
CA CYS A 69 1.30 -4.64 22.95
C CYS A 69 2.56 -4.41 22.09
N GLY A 70 2.79 -3.21 21.55
CA GLY A 70 3.98 -2.84 20.74
C GLY A 70 4.03 -3.37 19.31
N LEU A 71 3.06 -4.19 18.87
CA LEU A 71 3.06 -4.77 17.51
C LEU A 71 3.10 -3.72 16.39
N CYS A 72 2.41 -2.61 16.57
CA CYS A 72 2.36 -1.52 15.58
C CYS A 72 3.75 -0.91 15.31
N GLU A 73 4.61 -0.82 16.31
CA GLU A 73 5.99 -0.36 16.16
C GLU A 73 6.88 -1.46 15.58
N ALA A 74 6.71 -2.69 16.06
CA ALA A 74 7.48 -3.83 15.57
C ALA A 74 7.36 -4.03 14.05
N VAL A 75 6.21 -3.70 13.44
CA VAL A 75 6.00 -3.84 11.98
C VAL A 75 6.24 -2.55 11.20
N CYS A 76 6.55 -1.42 11.85
CA CYS A 76 6.66 -0.12 11.19
C CYS A 76 7.95 -0.01 10.35
N PRO A 77 7.88 0.14 9.02
CA PRO A 77 9.08 0.31 8.19
C PRO A 77 9.74 1.69 8.37
N GLY A 78 9.00 2.68 8.86
CA GLY A 78 9.54 4.01 9.16
C GLY A 78 10.41 4.04 10.42
N ALA A 79 10.25 3.07 11.34
CA ALA A 79 11.06 3.00 12.54
C ALA A 79 12.50 2.59 12.22
N GLU A 80 12.65 1.56 11.40
CA GLU A 80 13.96 1.07 10.97
C GLU A 80 13.82 0.14 9.77
N VAL A 81 14.75 0.23 8.82
CA VAL A 81 14.88 -0.72 7.71
C VAL A 81 16.30 -1.26 7.66
N ARG A 82 16.47 -2.52 8.06
CA ARG A 82 17.75 -3.24 8.04
C ARG A 82 17.83 -4.10 6.80
N PHE A 83 18.12 -3.52 5.64
CA PHE A 83 18.14 -4.24 4.36
C PHE A 83 19.01 -5.50 4.36
N GLY A 84 20.17 -5.47 5.02
CA GLY A 84 21.05 -6.63 5.12
C GLY A 84 20.38 -7.83 5.84
N GLU A 85 19.69 -7.56 6.96
CA GLU A 85 18.96 -8.59 7.70
C GLU A 85 17.74 -9.10 6.93
N LEU A 86 17.00 -8.18 6.28
CA LEU A 86 15.85 -8.55 5.45
C LEU A 86 16.28 -9.40 4.24
N SER A 87 17.42 -9.06 3.61
CA SER A 87 17.99 -9.85 2.53
C SER A 87 18.38 -11.26 2.99
N GLU A 88 19.05 -11.36 4.14
CA GLU A 88 19.42 -12.65 4.75
C GLU A 88 18.19 -13.50 5.09
N GLN A 89 17.15 -12.88 5.66
CA GLN A 89 15.88 -13.55 5.97
C GLN A 89 15.18 -14.12 4.73
N VAL A 90 15.21 -13.40 3.61
CA VAL A 90 14.43 -13.75 2.40
C VAL A 90 15.26 -14.62 1.45
N PHE A 91 16.55 -14.36 1.32
CA PHE A 91 17.42 -14.97 0.31
C PHE A 91 18.54 -15.83 0.89
N GLY A 92 18.63 -15.96 2.21
CA GLY A 92 19.68 -16.69 2.90
C GLY A 92 21.06 -16.02 2.84
N ARG A 93 21.16 -14.78 2.34
CA ARG A 93 22.40 -14.03 2.22
C ARG A 93 22.16 -12.54 2.32
N ARG A 94 23.12 -11.79 2.87
CA ARG A 94 23.11 -10.33 2.89
C ARG A 94 23.41 -9.79 1.49
N ASN A 95 22.84 -8.62 1.16
CA ASN A 95 23.22 -7.92 -0.06
C ASN A 95 24.71 -7.61 -0.03
N GLY A 96 25.43 -8.02 -1.05
CA GLY A 96 26.87 -7.84 -1.19
C GLY A 96 27.25 -6.46 -1.74
N GLY A 97 26.68 -5.38 -1.26
CA GLY A 97 27.20 -3.99 -1.34
C GLY A 97 27.65 -3.44 -2.70
N GLY A 98 27.28 -3.99 -3.84
CA GLY A 98 27.93 -3.67 -5.11
C GLY A 98 27.03 -3.18 -6.26
N GLY A 99 25.72 -2.96 -6.06
CA GLY A 99 24.85 -2.53 -7.17
C GLY A 99 23.44 -2.22 -6.74
N PHE A 100 22.69 -1.61 -7.63
CA PHE A 100 21.27 -1.31 -7.45
C PHE A 100 20.34 -2.49 -7.77
N ASP A 101 20.89 -3.60 -8.26
CA ASP A 101 20.11 -4.72 -8.80
C ASP A 101 19.46 -5.61 -7.74
N GLY A 102 19.92 -5.51 -6.48
CA GLY A 102 19.43 -6.36 -5.40
C GLY A 102 19.73 -7.85 -5.61
N GLN A 103 18.92 -8.73 -5.02
CA GLN A 103 19.01 -10.18 -5.18
C GLN A 103 18.06 -10.63 -6.29
N VAL A 104 18.61 -11.13 -7.39
CA VAL A 104 17.86 -11.64 -8.53
C VAL A 104 18.05 -13.16 -8.64
N ALA A 105 16.95 -13.92 -8.62
CA ALA A 105 16.96 -15.35 -8.88
C ALA A 105 16.85 -15.62 -10.39
N LYS A 106 15.84 -15.06 -11.06
CA LYS A 106 15.60 -15.15 -12.50
C LYS A 106 14.86 -13.91 -12.98
N THR A 107 15.06 -13.56 -14.24
CA THR A 107 14.37 -12.47 -14.92
C THR A 107 13.52 -13.01 -16.05
N TYR A 108 12.30 -12.54 -16.16
CA TYR A 108 11.35 -12.92 -17.21
C TYR A 108 10.77 -11.69 -17.86
N VAL A 109 10.46 -11.78 -19.15
CA VAL A 109 9.64 -10.81 -19.89
C VAL A 109 8.40 -11.55 -20.37
N GLY A 110 7.23 -10.96 -20.19
CA GLY A 110 5.98 -11.63 -20.56
C GLY A 110 4.77 -10.71 -20.48
N TYR A 111 3.65 -11.25 -20.91
CA TYR A 111 2.33 -10.61 -20.85
C TYR A 111 1.24 -11.67 -20.65
N SER A 112 0.06 -11.24 -20.21
CA SER A 112 -1.10 -12.13 -20.08
C SER A 112 -1.56 -12.63 -21.44
N THR A 113 -1.88 -13.92 -21.55
CA THR A 113 -2.56 -14.51 -22.71
C THR A 113 -4.07 -14.29 -22.70
N ASP A 114 -4.63 -13.83 -21.59
CA ASP A 114 -6.00 -13.36 -21.48
C ASP A 114 -6.06 -11.92 -21.99
N ASP A 115 -6.76 -11.68 -23.09
CA ASP A 115 -6.82 -10.38 -23.75
C ASP A 115 -7.42 -9.28 -22.88
N ARG A 116 -8.39 -9.62 -22.05
CA ARG A 116 -9.00 -8.68 -21.12
C ARG A 116 -8.02 -8.24 -20.02
N LEU A 117 -7.25 -9.19 -19.48
CA LEU A 117 -6.20 -8.87 -18.51
C LEU A 117 -5.05 -8.10 -19.16
N ARG A 118 -4.69 -8.45 -20.38
CA ARG A 118 -3.61 -7.81 -21.13
C ARG A 118 -3.93 -6.35 -21.45
N SER A 119 -5.09 -6.09 -22.02
CA SER A 119 -5.53 -4.74 -22.42
C SER A 119 -5.84 -3.82 -21.24
N GLY A 120 -6.38 -4.36 -20.14
CA GLY A 120 -6.67 -3.59 -18.94
C GLY A 120 -5.46 -3.30 -18.05
N GLY A 121 -4.33 -3.98 -18.26
CA GLY A 121 -3.14 -3.88 -17.42
C GLY A 121 -2.12 -2.87 -17.92
N ALA A 122 -1.52 -2.09 -17.03
CA ALA A 122 -0.48 -1.11 -17.36
C ALA A 122 0.85 -1.75 -17.85
N GLY A 123 1.12 -3.00 -17.52
CA GLY A 123 2.33 -3.77 -17.85
C GLY A 123 1.99 -5.15 -18.41
N GLY A 124 1.18 -5.22 -19.47
CA GLY A 124 0.79 -6.47 -20.12
C GLY A 124 -0.08 -7.40 -19.25
N GLY A 125 -0.66 -6.93 -18.15
CA GLY A 125 -1.59 -7.69 -17.31
C GLY A 125 -0.97 -8.77 -16.43
N MET A 126 0.37 -8.88 -16.37
CA MET A 126 1.08 -9.98 -15.67
C MET A 126 0.71 -10.09 -14.19
N VAL A 127 0.66 -8.97 -13.45
CA VAL A 127 0.33 -8.99 -12.02
C VAL A 127 -1.04 -9.62 -11.81
N THR A 128 -2.05 -9.15 -12.53
CA THR A 128 -3.42 -9.66 -12.44
C THR A 128 -3.51 -11.13 -12.87
N ALA A 129 -2.79 -11.51 -13.93
CA ALA A 129 -2.76 -12.90 -14.41
C ALA A 129 -2.14 -13.86 -13.39
N LEU A 130 -1.05 -13.48 -12.73
CA LEU A 130 -0.43 -14.29 -11.67
C LEU A 130 -1.38 -14.44 -10.47
N LEU A 131 -2.00 -13.34 -10.02
CA LEU A 131 -2.94 -13.36 -8.91
C LEU A 131 -4.21 -14.17 -9.24
N TRP A 132 -4.71 -14.03 -10.48
CA TRP A 132 -5.82 -14.86 -10.95
C TRP A 132 -5.45 -16.33 -11.03
N HIS A 133 -4.23 -16.65 -11.45
CA HIS A 133 -3.77 -18.05 -11.45
C HIS A 133 -3.85 -18.65 -10.04
N LEU A 134 -3.28 -17.99 -9.04
CA LEU A 134 -3.32 -18.46 -7.66
C LEU A 134 -4.75 -18.63 -7.13
N LEU A 135 -5.64 -17.71 -7.46
CA LEU A 135 -7.03 -17.74 -7.02
C LEU A 135 -7.82 -18.87 -7.70
N ARG A 136 -7.72 -19.00 -9.04
CA ARG A 136 -8.47 -20.03 -9.80
C ARG A 136 -7.99 -21.46 -9.55
N THR A 137 -6.73 -21.64 -9.15
CA THR A 137 -6.18 -22.97 -8.80
C THR A 137 -6.45 -23.34 -7.34
N GLY A 138 -7.02 -22.44 -6.54
CA GLY A 138 -7.27 -22.68 -5.12
C GLY A 138 -6.01 -22.63 -4.24
N GLU A 139 -4.90 -22.10 -4.76
CA GLU A 139 -3.69 -21.89 -3.95
C GLU A 139 -3.89 -20.80 -2.91
N VAL A 140 -4.78 -19.84 -3.20
CA VAL A 140 -5.25 -18.82 -2.28
C VAL A 140 -6.77 -18.67 -2.35
N ASP A 141 -7.36 -18.23 -1.25
CA ASP A 141 -8.80 -18.01 -1.10
C ASP A 141 -9.21 -16.56 -1.42
N GLY A 142 -8.24 -15.68 -1.61
CA GLY A 142 -8.46 -14.29 -1.94
C GLY A 142 -7.16 -13.52 -2.18
N VAL A 143 -7.30 -12.32 -2.71
CA VAL A 143 -6.18 -11.47 -3.12
C VAL A 143 -6.36 -10.05 -2.62
N LEU A 144 -5.36 -9.54 -1.91
CA LEU A 144 -5.32 -8.16 -1.44
C LEU A 144 -4.81 -7.25 -2.57
N VAL A 145 -5.67 -6.40 -3.06
CA VAL A 145 -5.43 -5.49 -4.20
C VAL A 145 -6.06 -4.12 -3.97
N THR A 146 -6.00 -3.24 -4.95
CA THR A 146 -6.60 -1.90 -4.89
C THR A 146 -7.65 -1.72 -5.99
N ARG A 147 -8.64 -0.86 -5.73
CA ARG A 147 -9.60 -0.41 -6.74
C ARG A 147 -9.90 1.08 -6.56
N MET A 148 -10.59 1.69 -7.53
CA MET A 148 -11.22 2.98 -7.30
C MET A 148 -12.48 2.78 -6.44
N ASN A 149 -12.71 3.72 -5.51
CA ASN A 149 -13.88 3.68 -4.63
C ASN A 149 -15.16 3.93 -5.46
N ARG A 150 -16.22 3.19 -5.20
CA ARG A 150 -17.46 3.25 -6.00
C ARG A 150 -18.25 4.55 -5.78
N GLU A 151 -18.23 5.08 -4.56
CA GLU A 151 -18.94 6.32 -4.19
C GLU A 151 -18.11 7.57 -4.47
N ARG A 152 -16.80 7.42 -4.43
CA ARG A 152 -15.81 8.48 -4.67
C ARG A 152 -14.81 8.01 -5.72
N PRO A 153 -15.19 8.01 -7.01
CA PRO A 153 -14.39 7.39 -8.08
C PRO A 153 -12.99 7.99 -8.26
N TRP A 154 -12.71 9.15 -7.67
CA TRP A 154 -11.39 9.79 -7.65
C TRP A 154 -10.50 9.34 -6.48
N GLU A 155 -10.99 8.50 -5.59
CA GLU A 155 -10.21 7.93 -4.47
C GLU A 155 -9.97 6.44 -4.71
N ALA A 156 -8.74 6.02 -4.44
CA ALA A 156 -8.40 4.60 -4.48
C ALA A 156 -8.46 3.99 -3.07
N GLU A 157 -8.89 2.74 -2.99
CA GLU A 157 -9.01 1.99 -1.75
C GLU A 157 -8.40 0.59 -1.86
N PRO A 158 -7.87 0.04 -0.76
CA PRO A 158 -7.50 -1.37 -0.70
C PRO A 158 -8.74 -2.24 -0.53
N PHE A 159 -8.77 -3.43 -1.15
CA PHE A 159 -9.86 -4.39 -0.96
C PHE A 159 -9.40 -5.84 -1.16
N LEU A 160 -10.19 -6.78 -0.69
CA LEU A 160 -10.01 -8.21 -0.91
C LEU A 160 -10.82 -8.63 -2.13
N ALA A 161 -10.15 -9.13 -3.17
CA ALA A 161 -10.75 -9.74 -4.35
C ALA A 161 -10.82 -11.26 -4.19
N THR A 162 -11.95 -11.84 -4.57
CA THR A 162 -12.21 -13.29 -4.53
C THR A 162 -12.72 -13.84 -5.87
N THR A 163 -12.94 -12.96 -6.84
CA THR A 163 -13.46 -13.30 -8.17
C THR A 163 -12.60 -12.70 -9.29
N TYR A 164 -12.73 -13.26 -10.48
CA TYR A 164 -12.09 -12.73 -11.69
C TYR A 164 -12.48 -11.26 -11.96
N GLU A 165 -13.78 -10.95 -11.85
CA GLU A 165 -14.29 -9.60 -12.09
C GLU A 165 -13.73 -8.56 -11.11
N GLU A 166 -13.57 -8.95 -9.85
CA GLU A 166 -12.95 -8.11 -8.83
C GLU A 166 -11.45 -7.88 -9.12
N LEU A 167 -10.75 -8.91 -9.62
CA LEU A 167 -9.36 -8.76 -10.06
C LEU A 167 -9.25 -7.88 -11.32
N VAL A 168 -10.16 -7.98 -12.28
CA VAL A 168 -10.23 -7.05 -13.42
C VAL A 168 -10.44 -5.62 -12.93
N ALA A 169 -11.34 -5.40 -11.97
CA ALA A 169 -11.56 -4.07 -11.38
C ALA A 169 -10.34 -3.52 -10.63
N SER A 170 -9.39 -4.38 -10.25
CA SER A 170 -8.13 -3.97 -9.62
C SER A 170 -7.06 -3.51 -10.61
N GLN A 171 -7.25 -3.67 -11.91
CA GLN A 171 -6.26 -3.34 -12.93
C GLN A 171 -6.01 -1.83 -13.04
N GLY A 172 -4.90 -1.50 -13.65
CA GLY A 172 -4.45 -0.12 -13.87
C GLY A 172 -3.61 0.45 -12.70
N SER A 173 -2.75 1.40 -13.04
CA SER A 173 -1.89 2.09 -12.05
C SER A 173 -2.69 3.13 -11.28
N ARG A 174 -2.44 3.21 -9.98
CA ARG A 174 -3.03 4.21 -9.07
C ARG A 174 -1.91 4.95 -8.35
N TYR A 175 -1.71 6.21 -8.72
CA TYR A 175 -0.61 7.02 -8.18
C TYR A 175 -1.05 7.79 -6.92
N ALA A 176 -1.74 7.11 -6.02
CA ALA A 176 -2.18 7.66 -4.74
C ALA A 176 -1.62 6.85 -3.57
N ILE A 177 -1.53 7.48 -2.40
CA ILE A 177 -1.18 6.78 -1.17
C ILE A 177 -2.35 5.89 -0.77
N ILE A 178 -2.14 4.57 -0.86
CA ILE A 178 -3.13 3.55 -0.52
C ILE A 178 -2.53 2.63 0.54
N PRO A 179 -3.05 2.63 1.76
CA PRO A 179 -2.51 1.87 2.90
C PRO A 179 -2.88 0.39 2.81
N MET A 180 -2.31 -0.35 1.86
CA MET A 180 -2.65 -1.75 1.58
C MET A 180 -2.60 -2.67 2.80
N ASN A 181 -1.64 -2.44 3.69
CA ASN A 181 -1.41 -3.31 4.84
C ASN A 181 -2.51 -3.21 5.92
N VAL A 182 -3.46 -2.26 5.83
CA VAL A 182 -4.66 -2.29 6.68
C VAL A 182 -5.47 -3.57 6.48
N LEU A 183 -5.38 -4.19 5.30
CA LEU A 183 -6.06 -5.44 4.98
C LEU A 183 -5.48 -6.67 5.72
N TRP A 184 -4.40 -6.54 6.50
CA TRP A 184 -3.99 -7.61 7.41
C TRP A 184 -5.07 -7.94 8.46
N ARG A 185 -6.01 -7.02 8.68
CA ARG A 185 -7.24 -7.30 9.44
C ARG A 185 -8.04 -8.46 8.83
N GLU A 186 -8.05 -8.57 7.51
CA GLU A 186 -8.72 -9.68 6.82
C GLU A 186 -8.01 -11.01 7.07
N LEU A 187 -6.67 -11.01 7.23
CA LEU A 187 -5.93 -12.21 7.63
C LEU A 187 -6.38 -12.75 8.99
N ARG A 188 -6.74 -11.88 9.94
CA ARG A 188 -7.25 -12.31 11.25
C ARG A 188 -8.71 -12.74 11.22
N ARG A 189 -9.53 -12.07 10.42
CA ARG A 189 -11.00 -12.23 10.43
C ARG A 189 -11.49 -13.39 9.59
N ARG A 190 -10.72 -13.83 8.60
CA ARG A 190 -11.13 -14.85 7.64
C ARG A 190 -10.20 -16.05 7.70
N PRO A 191 -10.71 -17.27 7.58
CA PRO A 191 -9.86 -18.46 7.37
C PRO A 191 -9.22 -18.40 5.97
N GLY A 192 -8.24 -19.30 5.74
CA GLY A 192 -7.65 -19.51 4.42
C GLY A 192 -6.37 -18.72 4.16
N LYS A 193 -5.84 -18.85 2.95
CA LYS A 193 -4.59 -18.27 2.46
C LYS A 193 -4.88 -17.11 1.54
N LEU A 194 -4.09 -16.06 1.62
CA LEU A 194 -4.23 -14.89 0.75
C LEU A 194 -2.95 -14.62 -0.05
N ALA A 195 -3.11 -13.93 -1.18
CA ALA A 195 -2.01 -13.30 -1.90
C ALA A 195 -2.16 -11.77 -1.86
N ALA A 196 -1.10 -11.04 -2.21
CA ALA A 196 -1.15 -9.58 -2.29
C ALA A 196 -0.27 -9.03 -3.42
N ALA A 197 -0.71 -7.90 -4.02
CA ALA A 197 0.14 -7.04 -4.83
C ALA A 197 0.45 -5.76 -4.03
N ILE A 198 1.71 -5.54 -3.66
CA ILE A 198 2.11 -4.50 -2.72
C ILE A 198 3.37 -3.74 -3.14
N LEU A 199 3.49 -2.52 -2.65
CA LEU A 199 4.62 -1.61 -2.88
C LEU A 199 5.81 -1.89 -1.93
N PRO A 200 7.01 -1.36 -2.20
CA PRO A 200 8.21 -1.61 -1.37
C PRO A 200 8.01 -1.30 0.12
N CYS A 201 7.42 -0.16 0.47
CA CYS A 201 7.16 0.19 1.88
C CYS A 201 6.20 -0.80 2.56
N GLN A 202 5.22 -1.30 1.83
CA GLN A 202 4.27 -2.31 2.30
C GLN A 202 4.95 -3.67 2.46
N THR A 203 5.86 -4.00 1.53
CA THR A 203 6.69 -5.21 1.60
C THR A 203 7.61 -5.17 2.83
N HIS A 204 8.24 -4.03 3.13
CA HIS A 204 9.05 -3.90 4.34
C HIS A 204 8.22 -4.16 5.60
N GLY A 205 7.02 -3.57 5.69
CA GLY A 205 6.10 -3.84 6.79
C GLY A 205 5.75 -5.33 6.89
N PHE A 206 5.49 -5.99 5.77
CA PHE A 206 5.20 -7.42 5.74
C PHE A 206 6.40 -8.27 6.18
N ARG A 207 7.63 -7.95 5.77
CA ARG A 207 8.82 -8.66 6.23
C ARG A 207 9.05 -8.50 7.73
N ARG A 208 8.71 -7.35 8.30
CA ARG A 208 8.72 -7.15 9.75
C ARG A 208 7.58 -7.92 10.44
N LEU A 209 6.40 -8.02 9.82
CA LEU A 209 5.30 -8.86 10.32
C LEU A 209 5.74 -10.33 10.43
N GLN A 210 6.51 -10.84 9.48
CA GLN A 210 7.01 -12.22 9.51
C GLN A 210 7.89 -12.53 10.75
N LYS A 211 8.50 -11.50 11.34
CA LYS A 211 9.23 -11.63 12.61
C LYS A 211 8.34 -11.41 13.82
N ALA A 212 7.44 -10.43 13.76
CA ALA A 212 6.63 -10.02 14.89
C ALA A 212 5.43 -10.95 15.16
N ASP A 213 4.83 -11.48 14.10
CA ASP A 213 3.69 -12.41 14.15
C ASP A 213 3.79 -13.37 12.95
N PRO A 214 4.62 -14.44 13.08
CA PRO A 214 4.82 -15.41 12.01
C PRO A 214 3.55 -16.17 11.61
N GLU A 215 2.64 -16.41 12.54
CA GLU A 215 1.39 -17.11 12.30
C GLU A 215 0.47 -16.26 11.39
N LEU A 216 0.24 -15.01 11.75
CA LEU A 216 -0.53 -14.08 10.92
C LEU A 216 0.12 -13.89 9.54
N ALA A 217 1.45 -13.69 9.52
CA ALA A 217 2.18 -13.51 8.27
C ALA A 217 2.13 -14.74 7.36
N GLY A 218 2.16 -15.94 7.93
CA GLY A 218 2.09 -17.22 7.21
C GLY A 218 0.80 -17.41 6.39
N ARG A 219 -0.23 -16.63 6.69
CA ARG A 219 -1.49 -16.64 5.94
C ARG A 219 -1.42 -15.83 4.63
N LEU A 220 -0.47 -14.92 4.49
CA LEU A 220 -0.16 -14.26 3.24
C LEU A 220 0.94 -15.07 2.52
N THR A 221 0.51 -16.04 1.70
CA THR A 221 1.39 -17.07 1.14
C THR A 221 2.11 -16.65 -0.14
N ALA A 222 1.58 -15.64 -0.85
CA ALA A 222 2.20 -15.11 -2.07
C ALA A 222 2.15 -13.58 -2.09
N VAL A 223 3.28 -12.97 -2.45
CA VAL A 223 3.42 -11.51 -2.56
C VAL A 223 4.02 -11.16 -3.92
N VAL A 224 3.30 -10.38 -4.70
CA VAL A 224 3.78 -9.73 -5.92
C VAL A 224 4.23 -8.33 -5.57
N GLY A 225 5.55 -8.10 -5.54
CA GLY A 225 6.14 -6.78 -5.31
C GLY A 225 6.04 -5.91 -6.56
N LEU A 226 5.61 -4.68 -6.39
CA LEU A 226 5.53 -3.67 -7.46
C LEU A 226 6.64 -2.64 -7.26
N PHE A 227 7.31 -2.24 -8.34
CA PHE A 227 8.20 -1.09 -8.27
C PHE A 227 7.40 0.20 -8.08
N CYS A 228 7.95 1.12 -7.30
CA CYS A 228 7.31 2.38 -6.96
C CYS A 228 8.31 3.53 -7.00
N GLY A 229 8.07 4.50 -7.86
CA GLY A 229 8.86 5.74 -7.92
C GLY A 229 8.32 6.84 -7.01
N GLY A 230 7.10 6.69 -6.49
CA GLY A 230 6.44 7.65 -5.61
C GLY A 230 4.92 7.48 -5.62
N SER A 231 4.27 8.10 -4.64
CA SER A 231 2.81 8.17 -4.52
C SER A 231 2.39 9.60 -4.21
N LEU A 232 1.24 10.00 -4.74
CA LEU A 232 0.71 11.34 -4.62
C LEU A 232 -0.20 11.45 -3.39
N GLU A 233 -0.26 12.66 -2.82
CA GLU A 233 -1.17 12.95 -1.72
C GLU A 233 -2.62 12.63 -2.09
N PRO A 234 -3.43 12.12 -1.14
CA PRO A 234 -4.82 11.76 -1.41
C PRO A 234 -5.68 12.93 -1.91
N VAL A 235 -5.29 14.16 -1.57
CA VAL A 235 -5.98 15.38 -2.01
C VAL A 235 -5.80 15.66 -3.51
N LEU A 236 -4.74 15.17 -4.13
CA LEU A 236 -4.36 15.60 -5.49
C LEU A 236 -5.46 15.36 -6.53
N ALA A 237 -6.13 14.21 -6.51
CA ALA A 237 -7.21 13.93 -7.46
C ALA A 237 -8.34 14.96 -7.34
N ARG A 238 -8.67 15.39 -6.12
CA ARG A 238 -9.68 16.43 -5.86
C ARG A 238 -9.24 17.80 -6.40
N GLU A 239 -7.97 18.15 -6.21
CA GLU A 239 -7.38 19.39 -6.74
C GLU A 239 -7.36 19.38 -8.27
N MET A 240 -7.01 18.24 -8.88
CA MET A 240 -7.04 18.09 -10.35
C MET A 240 -8.44 18.28 -10.93
N LEU A 241 -9.48 17.77 -10.27
CA LEU A 241 -10.87 17.99 -10.66
C LEU A 241 -11.25 19.46 -10.50
N ALA A 242 -10.88 20.08 -9.39
CA ALA A 242 -11.20 21.50 -9.10
C ALA A 242 -10.57 22.44 -10.12
N VAL A 243 -9.28 22.27 -10.44
CA VAL A 243 -8.57 23.08 -11.44
C VAL A 243 -9.21 22.97 -12.84
N ARG A 244 -9.83 21.82 -13.15
CA ARG A 244 -10.55 21.60 -14.42
C ARG A 244 -12.01 22.01 -14.37
N GLY A 245 -12.49 22.58 -13.27
CA GLY A 245 -13.90 22.95 -13.08
C GLY A 245 -14.86 21.76 -13.04
N ILE A 246 -14.35 20.54 -12.81
CA ILE A 246 -15.17 19.32 -12.77
C ILE A 246 -15.76 19.15 -11.37
N ARG A 247 -17.09 19.16 -11.28
CA ARG A 247 -17.80 18.88 -10.03
C ARG A 247 -17.64 17.41 -9.65
N ARG A 248 -17.26 17.13 -8.41
CA ARG A 248 -17.04 15.77 -7.90
C ARG A 248 -18.23 14.84 -8.13
N GLY A 249 -19.46 15.32 -7.93
CA GLY A 249 -20.66 14.53 -8.19
C GLY A 249 -20.93 14.17 -9.66
N ALA A 250 -20.17 14.74 -10.60
CA ALA A 250 -20.26 14.41 -12.03
C ALA A 250 -19.22 13.38 -12.47
N VAL A 251 -18.33 12.92 -11.56
CA VAL A 251 -17.29 11.94 -11.88
C VAL A 251 -17.88 10.54 -11.77
N ALA A 252 -18.01 9.86 -12.90
CA ALA A 252 -18.45 8.46 -12.96
C ALA A 252 -17.28 7.46 -12.91
N ASP A 253 -16.12 7.84 -13.48
CA ASP A 253 -14.90 7.02 -13.51
C ASP A 253 -13.67 7.93 -13.47
N PHE A 254 -12.59 7.45 -12.86
CA PHE A 254 -11.33 8.17 -12.77
C PHE A 254 -10.16 7.20 -13.00
N LYS A 255 -9.35 7.49 -14.00
CA LYS A 255 -8.15 6.72 -14.32
C LYS A 255 -6.92 7.61 -14.23
N PHE A 256 -5.92 7.16 -13.48
CA PHE A 256 -4.62 7.83 -13.42
C PHE A 256 -3.82 7.70 -14.72
N ARG A 257 -4.13 6.68 -15.53
CA ARG A 257 -3.60 6.50 -16.89
C ARG A 257 -4.76 6.13 -17.81
N GLY A 258 -4.75 6.70 -19.01
CA GLY A 258 -5.79 6.47 -20.01
C GLY A 258 -5.20 6.40 -21.41
N GLY A 259 -6.07 6.15 -22.40
CA GLY A 259 -5.68 5.95 -23.80
C GLY A 259 -5.20 4.53 -24.08
N ASP A 260 -4.67 4.32 -25.29
CA ASP A 260 -4.12 3.04 -25.73
C ASP A 260 -2.85 2.68 -24.91
N TRP A 261 -2.63 1.37 -24.78
CA TRP A 261 -1.43 0.89 -24.06
C TRP A 261 -0.14 1.49 -24.68
N PRO A 262 0.83 1.96 -23.86
CA PRO A 262 0.97 1.87 -22.41
C PRO A 262 0.17 2.88 -21.60
N GLY A 263 -0.64 3.71 -22.21
CA GLY A 263 -1.41 4.77 -21.60
C GLY A 263 -0.57 6.01 -21.24
N GLN A 264 -1.21 7.17 -21.18
CA GLN A 264 -0.62 8.44 -20.78
C GLN A 264 -1.21 8.88 -19.42
N MET A 265 -0.40 9.59 -18.61
CA MET A 265 -0.88 10.24 -17.38
C MET A 265 -1.52 11.58 -17.69
#